data_da4d2428a77abf8316c3a8083b1ccc56
#
_entry.id   da4d2428a77abf8316c3a8083b1ccc56
#
_cell.length_a   1.000
_cell.length_b   1.000
_cell.length_c   1.000
_cell.angle_alpha   90.00
_cell.angle_beta   90.00
_cell.angle_gamma   90.00
#
_symmetry.space_group_name_H-M   'P 1'
#
loop_
_entity.id
_entity.type
_entity.pdbx_description
1 polymer ?
#
loop_
_entity_poly.entity_id
_entity_poly.type
_entity_poly.pdbx_seq_one_letter_code
_entity_poly.pdbx_strand_id
1 'polypeptide(L)'
;MSFVLPPRVPNGRTIADFCCKEGGASFGYYLAGFDVVGFDREPQPRYPFPFVQTDLREIDPEWLRQNFDGAAGSPPCWAHSDLAHRTGREYEDFIPETRELFEASGLPYVMENVEGAPLRTPLTLCGTMFEGLRVSRHRLFESNVLLTAPRPCPKRHPLHFTHDKRKAHYGQLDEWSAFVTVTGGGNSSKAAAEDAMGIPAGWMTKDGLNQAIPPAYTEWIGRQLAEHIVAERTVTGVPA
;
A
#
# COMPACT_ATOMS: atom_id res chain seq x y z
N MET A 1 -20.62 11.90 -4.10
CA MET A 1 -19.71 12.64 -5.02
C MET A 1 -18.73 11.63 -5.54
N SER A 2 -18.47 11.60 -6.85
CA SER A 2 -17.39 10.77 -7.41
C SER A 2 -16.05 11.42 -7.06
N PHE A 3 -15.11 10.63 -6.54
CA PHE A 3 -13.73 11.05 -6.34
C PHE A 3 -13.09 11.42 -7.69
N VAL A 4 -12.41 12.57 -7.73
CA VAL A 4 -11.68 13.04 -8.91
C VAL A 4 -10.19 12.97 -8.60
N LEU A 5 -9.44 12.29 -9.46
CA LEU A 5 -7.99 12.20 -9.31
C LEU A 5 -7.34 13.59 -9.42
N PRO A 6 -6.44 13.96 -8.50
CA PRO A 6 -5.70 15.21 -8.62
C PRO A 6 -4.74 15.17 -9.82
N PRO A 7 -4.35 16.33 -10.37
CA PRO A 7 -3.33 16.37 -11.40
C PRO A 7 -1.98 15.84 -10.88
N ARG A 8 -1.22 15.19 -11.75
CA ARG A 8 0.13 14.67 -11.49
C ARG A 8 1.08 14.98 -12.64
N VAL A 9 2.36 14.80 -12.43
CA VAL A 9 3.36 14.80 -13.52
C VAL A 9 3.60 13.33 -13.90
N PRO A 10 3.19 12.88 -15.12
CA PRO A 10 3.45 11.51 -15.55
C PRO A 10 4.95 11.24 -15.68
N ASN A 11 5.38 10.06 -15.27
CA ASN A 11 6.76 9.60 -15.46
C ASN A 11 6.94 8.73 -16.73
N GLY A 12 5.85 8.51 -17.50
CA GLY A 12 5.83 7.72 -18.72
C GLY A 12 5.98 6.22 -18.51
N ARG A 13 5.72 5.72 -17.30
CA ARG A 13 5.84 4.30 -16.93
C ARG A 13 4.50 3.74 -16.45
N THR A 14 4.33 2.46 -16.68
CA THR A 14 3.15 1.69 -16.24
C THR A 14 3.50 0.76 -15.09
N ILE A 15 2.60 0.63 -14.12
CA ILE A 15 2.73 -0.31 -13.00
C ILE A 15 1.47 -1.15 -12.84
N ALA A 16 1.65 -2.48 -12.69
CA ALA A 16 0.59 -3.39 -12.31
C ALA A 16 0.49 -3.46 -10.78
N ASP A 17 -0.70 -3.22 -10.20
CA ASP A 17 -0.93 -3.28 -8.76
C ASP A 17 -1.89 -4.44 -8.43
N PHE A 18 -1.36 -5.54 -7.90
CA PHE A 18 -2.08 -6.77 -7.58
C PHE A 18 -2.69 -6.73 -6.17
N CYS A 19 -3.87 -7.36 -6.03
CA CYS A 19 -4.68 -7.32 -4.81
C CYS A 19 -5.02 -5.87 -4.42
N CYS A 20 -5.29 -5.05 -5.42
CA CYS A 20 -5.35 -3.58 -5.34
C CYS A 20 -6.48 -3.04 -4.48
N LYS A 21 -7.52 -3.83 -4.18
CA LYS A 21 -8.70 -3.42 -3.41
C LYS A 21 -9.27 -2.08 -3.91
N GLU A 22 -9.60 -1.15 -3.02
CA GLU A 22 -10.12 0.17 -3.41
C GLU A 22 -9.02 1.17 -3.83
N GLY A 23 -7.73 0.74 -3.93
CA GLY A 23 -6.66 1.48 -4.60
C GLY A 23 -5.82 2.41 -3.72
N GLY A 24 -5.71 2.15 -2.41
CA GLY A 24 -4.87 2.98 -1.52
C GLY A 24 -3.41 3.04 -1.95
N ALA A 25 -2.81 1.88 -2.24
CA ALA A 25 -1.45 1.79 -2.77
C ALA A 25 -1.35 2.38 -4.18
N SER A 26 -2.29 2.00 -5.05
CA SER A 26 -2.38 2.50 -6.43
C SER A 26 -2.35 4.02 -6.51
N PHE A 27 -3.05 4.70 -5.58
CA PHE A 27 -3.09 6.15 -5.56
C PHE A 27 -1.72 6.77 -5.26
N GLY A 28 -0.91 6.16 -4.39
CA GLY A 28 0.46 6.61 -4.18
C GLY A 28 1.36 6.41 -5.40
N TYR A 29 1.27 5.27 -6.09
CA TYR A 29 1.98 5.08 -7.36
C TYR A 29 1.54 6.06 -8.44
N TYR A 30 0.24 6.36 -8.50
CA TYR A 30 -0.27 7.42 -9.37
C TYR A 30 0.37 8.78 -9.06
N LEU A 31 0.45 9.17 -7.78
CA LEU A 31 1.11 10.42 -7.36
C LEU A 31 2.61 10.43 -7.67
N ALA A 32 3.27 9.26 -7.67
CA ALA A 32 4.65 9.10 -8.13
C ALA A 32 4.82 9.19 -9.65
N GLY A 33 3.73 9.33 -10.40
CA GLY A 33 3.72 9.57 -11.84
C GLY A 33 3.40 8.35 -12.71
N PHE A 34 3.23 7.16 -12.16
CA PHE A 34 2.91 5.95 -12.93
C PHE A 34 1.50 5.96 -13.50
N ASP A 35 1.35 5.40 -14.69
CA ASP A 35 0.06 4.90 -15.16
C ASP A 35 -0.20 3.55 -14.47
N VAL A 36 -1.27 3.50 -13.65
CA VAL A 36 -1.55 2.36 -12.77
C VAL A 36 -2.69 1.53 -13.36
N VAL A 37 -2.50 0.21 -13.38
CA VAL A 37 -3.57 -0.76 -13.66
C VAL A 37 -3.71 -1.68 -12.45
N GLY A 38 -4.91 -1.76 -11.89
CA GLY A 38 -5.21 -2.61 -10.75
C GLY A 38 -5.68 -4.00 -11.16
N PHE A 39 -5.25 -4.99 -10.41
CA PHE A 39 -5.64 -6.40 -10.56
C PHE A 39 -6.18 -6.91 -9.22
N ASP A 40 -7.38 -7.47 -9.24
CA ASP A 40 -7.97 -8.12 -8.06
C ASP A 40 -8.94 -9.22 -8.54
N ARG A 41 -9.03 -10.33 -7.82
CA ARG A 41 -9.97 -11.39 -8.16
C ARG A 41 -11.44 -11.00 -7.86
N GLU A 42 -11.63 -10.05 -6.93
CA GLU A 42 -12.95 -9.52 -6.59
C GLU A 42 -13.21 -8.20 -7.33
N PRO A 43 -14.45 -7.92 -7.72
CA PRO A 43 -14.78 -6.66 -8.36
C PRO A 43 -14.57 -5.49 -7.41
N GLN A 44 -13.93 -4.41 -7.90
CA GLN A 44 -13.62 -3.22 -7.11
C GLN A 44 -14.34 -1.98 -7.66
N PRO A 45 -15.63 -1.79 -7.39
CA PRO A 45 -16.43 -0.74 -8.02
C PRO A 45 -16.04 0.68 -7.61
N ARG A 46 -15.19 0.83 -6.60
CA ARG A 46 -14.65 2.13 -6.13
C ARG A 46 -13.20 2.38 -6.56
N TYR A 47 -12.60 1.43 -7.26
CA TYR A 47 -11.24 1.59 -7.77
C TYR A 47 -11.20 2.68 -8.85
N PRO A 48 -10.33 3.70 -8.74
CA PRO A 48 -10.42 4.88 -9.59
C PRO A 48 -9.55 4.81 -10.87
N PHE A 49 -8.81 3.72 -11.06
CA PHE A 49 -7.90 3.53 -12.19
C PHE A 49 -8.41 2.41 -13.13
N PRO A 50 -7.77 2.16 -14.29
CA PRO A 50 -8.01 0.97 -15.09
C PRO A 50 -7.89 -0.30 -14.23
N PHE A 51 -8.83 -1.23 -14.42
CA PHE A 51 -9.00 -2.40 -13.56
C PHE A 51 -9.21 -3.67 -14.37
N VAL A 52 -8.53 -4.74 -13.95
CA VAL A 52 -8.70 -6.09 -14.51
C VAL A 52 -9.12 -7.04 -13.39
N GLN A 53 -10.30 -7.64 -13.52
CA GLN A 53 -10.71 -8.67 -12.58
C GLN A 53 -10.10 -10.01 -12.98
N THR A 54 -9.15 -10.50 -12.21
CA THR A 54 -8.48 -11.79 -12.44
C THR A 54 -7.80 -12.29 -11.17
N ASP A 55 -7.52 -13.58 -11.09
CA ASP A 55 -6.65 -14.17 -10.07
C ASP A 55 -5.19 -13.98 -10.50
N LEU A 56 -4.32 -13.60 -9.59
CA LEU A 56 -2.89 -13.39 -9.87
C LEU A 56 -2.20 -14.65 -10.43
N ARG A 57 -2.71 -15.84 -10.08
CA ARG A 57 -2.20 -17.14 -10.54
C ARG A 57 -2.49 -17.41 -12.03
N GLU A 58 -3.38 -16.64 -12.64
CA GLU A 58 -3.73 -16.72 -14.07
C GLU A 58 -2.84 -15.81 -14.93
N ILE A 59 -2.00 -14.99 -14.30
CA ILE A 59 -1.14 -14.03 -14.99
C ILE A 59 0.13 -14.72 -15.48
N ASP A 60 0.37 -14.64 -16.78
CA ASP A 60 1.65 -15.06 -17.38
C ASP A 60 2.75 -14.03 -17.05
N PRO A 61 3.87 -14.45 -16.41
CA PRO A 61 4.98 -13.55 -16.10
C PRO A 61 5.57 -12.84 -17.32
N GLU A 62 5.63 -13.51 -18.46
CA GLU A 62 6.15 -12.92 -19.70
C GLU A 62 5.19 -11.83 -20.23
N TRP A 63 3.87 -12.10 -20.19
CA TRP A 63 2.89 -11.08 -20.51
C TRP A 63 3.01 -9.87 -19.59
N LEU A 64 3.20 -10.09 -18.28
CA LEU A 64 3.38 -9.01 -17.30
C LEU A 64 4.61 -8.17 -17.67
N ARG A 65 5.74 -8.80 -17.99
CA ARG A 65 6.98 -8.14 -18.41
C ARG A 65 6.83 -7.32 -19.69
N GLN A 66 6.01 -7.79 -20.63
CA GLN A 66 5.82 -7.09 -21.91
C GLN A 66 4.90 -5.86 -21.83
N ASN A 67 4.03 -5.80 -20.83
CA ASN A 67 2.98 -4.79 -20.74
C ASN A 67 3.20 -3.76 -19.62
N PHE A 68 4.14 -4.00 -18.70
CA PHE A 68 4.40 -3.13 -17.56
C PHE A 68 5.89 -2.85 -17.36
N ASP A 69 6.18 -1.71 -16.73
CA ASP A 69 7.54 -1.31 -16.34
C ASP A 69 7.88 -1.73 -14.90
N GLY A 70 6.87 -2.04 -14.10
CA GLY A 70 7.02 -2.50 -12.73
C GLY A 70 5.78 -3.21 -12.23
N ALA A 71 5.94 -3.97 -11.14
CA ALA A 71 4.87 -4.68 -10.47
C ALA A 71 4.79 -4.31 -8.99
N ALA A 72 3.57 -4.19 -8.47
CA ALA A 72 3.30 -4.02 -7.06
C ALA A 72 2.22 -5.00 -6.62
N GLY A 73 2.18 -5.35 -5.34
CA GLY A 73 1.12 -6.20 -4.83
C GLY A 73 1.05 -6.22 -3.32
N SER A 74 -0.17 -6.34 -2.82
CA SER A 74 -0.47 -6.45 -1.39
C SER A 74 -1.27 -7.73 -1.15
N PRO A 75 -0.63 -8.93 -1.23
CA PRO A 75 -1.33 -10.19 -1.05
C PRO A 75 -2.04 -10.24 0.30
N PRO A 76 -3.17 -10.97 0.40
CA PRO A 76 -3.96 -11.03 1.63
C PRO A 76 -3.12 -11.36 2.86
N CYS A 77 -3.21 -10.51 3.89
CA CYS A 77 -2.47 -10.65 5.14
C CYS A 77 -3.14 -11.56 6.18
N TRP A 78 -4.26 -12.19 5.83
CA TRP A 78 -5.07 -12.92 6.83
C TRP A 78 -4.33 -14.08 7.46
N ALA A 79 -3.48 -14.79 6.73
CA ALA A 79 -2.64 -15.86 7.25
C ALA A 79 -1.65 -15.39 8.32
N HIS A 80 -1.24 -14.12 8.29
CA HIS A 80 -0.20 -13.52 9.12
C HIS A 80 -0.73 -12.48 10.12
N SER A 81 -2.06 -12.30 10.19
CA SER A 81 -2.67 -11.31 11.07
C SER A 81 -2.84 -11.85 12.50
N ASP A 82 -2.80 -10.95 13.50
CA ASP A 82 -3.11 -11.28 14.90
C ASP A 82 -4.47 -11.98 15.04
N LEU A 83 -5.41 -11.71 14.12
CA LEU A 83 -6.73 -12.33 14.13
C LEU A 83 -6.66 -13.82 13.78
N ALA A 84 -5.82 -14.22 12.82
CA ALA A 84 -5.60 -15.63 12.49
C ALA A 84 -5.04 -16.39 13.67
N HIS A 85 -3.99 -15.84 14.32
CA HIS A 85 -3.39 -16.42 15.52
C HIS A 85 -4.39 -16.60 16.67
N ARG A 86 -5.34 -15.66 16.83
CA ARG A 86 -6.35 -15.71 17.91
C ARG A 86 -7.53 -16.62 17.61
N THR A 87 -7.88 -16.82 16.34
CA THR A 87 -9.05 -17.62 15.94
C THR A 87 -8.71 -19.05 15.54
N GLY A 88 -7.43 -19.37 15.33
CA GLY A 88 -6.96 -20.67 14.85
C GLY A 88 -7.48 -21.05 13.46
N ARG A 89 -7.97 -20.07 12.67
CA ARG A 89 -8.42 -20.30 11.31
C ARG A 89 -7.21 -20.36 10.38
N GLU A 90 -7.18 -21.36 9.53
CA GLU A 90 -6.23 -21.43 8.42
C GLU A 90 -6.72 -20.55 7.27
N TYR A 91 -5.81 -19.74 6.74
CA TYR A 91 -6.03 -18.90 5.57
C TYR A 91 -4.95 -19.21 4.54
N GLU A 92 -5.34 -19.16 3.28
CA GLU A 92 -4.39 -19.31 2.16
C GLU A 92 -3.36 -18.16 2.20
N ASP A 93 -2.09 -18.50 2.08
CA ASP A 93 -0.97 -17.55 2.00
C ASP A 93 -0.62 -17.30 0.54
N PHE A 94 -0.83 -16.09 0.07
CA PHE A 94 -0.55 -15.70 -1.31
C PHE A 94 0.82 -15.03 -1.50
N ILE A 95 1.62 -14.91 -0.44
CA ILE A 95 2.96 -14.32 -0.53
C ILE A 95 3.89 -15.13 -1.43
N PRO A 96 3.94 -16.50 -1.34
CA PRO A 96 4.78 -17.30 -2.21
C PRO A 96 4.45 -17.14 -3.69
N GLU A 97 3.17 -17.22 -4.06
CA GLU A 97 2.70 -17.13 -5.45
C GLU A 97 2.93 -15.73 -6.02
N THR A 98 2.66 -14.68 -5.22
CA THR A 98 2.91 -13.29 -5.64
C THR A 98 4.40 -13.07 -5.90
N ARG A 99 5.26 -13.59 -5.03
CA ARG A 99 6.72 -13.51 -5.20
C ARG A 99 7.19 -14.26 -6.44
N GLU A 100 6.69 -15.47 -6.65
CA GLU A 100 7.03 -16.28 -7.82
C GLU A 100 6.67 -15.56 -9.13
N LEU A 101 5.46 -15.00 -9.23
CA LEU A 101 5.03 -14.20 -10.37
C LEU A 101 5.98 -13.01 -10.63
N PHE A 102 6.31 -12.25 -9.58
CA PHE A 102 7.14 -11.06 -9.71
C PHE A 102 8.59 -11.40 -10.07
N GLU A 103 9.18 -12.40 -9.43
CA GLU A 103 10.54 -12.87 -9.75
C GLU A 103 10.61 -13.44 -11.17
N ALA A 104 9.62 -14.24 -11.59
CA ALA A 104 9.57 -14.80 -12.93
C ALA A 104 9.37 -13.75 -14.02
N SER A 105 8.66 -12.65 -13.73
CA SER A 105 8.51 -11.54 -14.68
C SER A 105 9.82 -10.79 -14.92
N GLY A 106 10.74 -10.81 -13.96
CA GLY A 106 11.98 -10.04 -14.00
C GLY A 106 11.82 -8.53 -13.91
N LEU A 107 10.61 -8.04 -13.62
CA LEU A 107 10.36 -6.62 -13.43
C LEU A 107 10.90 -6.11 -12.10
N PRO A 108 11.23 -4.82 -11.98
CA PRO A 108 11.29 -4.14 -10.69
C PRO A 108 9.95 -4.29 -9.96
N TYR A 109 9.98 -4.79 -8.71
CA TYR A 109 8.74 -5.04 -7.99
C TYR A 109 8.77 -4.57 -6.54
N VAL A 110 7.57 -4.41 -5.98
CA VAL A 110 7.32 -4.14 -4.57
C VAL A 110 6.18 -5.00 -4.07
N MET A 111 6.41 -5.77 -3.00
CA MET A 111 5.38 -6.55 -2.33
C MET A 111 5.20 -6.06 -0.90
N GLU A 112 3.97 -5.70 -0.54
CA GLU A 112 3.63 -5.16 0.79
C GLU A 112 2.92 -6.22 1.64
N ASN A 113 3.17 -6.17 2.96
CA ASN A 113 2.35 -6.91 3.91
C ASN A 113 2.44 -6.31 5.33
N VAL A 114 1.72 -6.92 6.27
CA VAL A 114 1.72 -6.55 7.70
C VAL A 114 2.99 -7.02 8.40
N GLU A 115 3.27 -6.45 9.59
CA GLU A 115 4.30 -6.96 10.49
C GLU A 115 4.01 -8.44 10.83
N GLY A 116 5.07 -9.25 10.81
CA GLY A 116 4.98 -10.71 11.01
C GLY A 116 4.83 -11.53 9.73
N ALA A 117 4.54 -10.91 8.59
CA ALA A 117 4.52 -11.61 7.30
C ALA A 117 5.94 -12.05 6.88
N PRO A 118 6.10 -13.22 6.20
CA PRO A 118 7.41 -13.78 5.85
C PRO A 118 8.02 -13.10 4.60
N LEU A 119 8.11 -11.77 4.63
CA LEU A 119 8.77 -11.00 3.60
C LEU A 119 10.30 -11.07 3.76
N ARG A 120 11.03 -11.06 2.64
CA ARG A 120 12.50 -11.14 2.60
C ARG A 120 13.10 -9.73 2.74
N THR A 121 13.95 -9.51 3.75
CA THR A 121 14.67 -8.24 3.99
C THR A 121 13.83 -6.97 3.79
N PRO A 122 12.62 -6.89 4.39
CA PRO A 122 11.69 -5.83 4.04
C PRO A 122 12.11 -4.47 4.62
N LEU A 123 11.84 -3.42 3.85
CA LEU A 123 11.78 -2.06 4.36
C LEU A 123 10.52 -1.90 5.22
N THR A 124 10.64 -1.36 6.43
CA THR A 124 9.49 -0.99 7.25
C THR A 124 9.18 0.49 7.08
N LEU A 125 7.94 0.81 6.69
CA LEU A 125 7.42 2.18 6.72
C LEU A 125 6.38 2.35 7.82
N CYS A 126 6.33 3.56 8.38
CA CYS A 126 5.44 3.99 9.43
C CYS A 126 4.88 5.38 9.11
N GLY A 127 3.62 5.66 9.42
CA GLY A 127 3.01 6.97 9.15
C GLY A 127 3.75 8.13 9.80
N THR A 128 4.39 7.91 10.94
CA THR A 128 5.22 8.92 11.60
C THR A 128 6.44 9.36 10.79
N MET A 129 6.80 8.62 9.74
CA MET A 129 7.89 8.99 8.81
C MET A 129 7.45 10.00 7.76
N PHE A 130 6.15 10.26 7.64
CA PHE A 130 5.56 11.12 6.62
C PHE A 130 4.86 12.31 7.26
N GLU A 131 5.14 13.50 6.77
CA GLU A 131 4.48 14.71 7.21
C GLU A 131 3.00 14.66 6.80
N GLY A 132 2.11 15.13 7.69
CA GLY A 132 0.67 15.15 7.45
C GLY A 132 -0.06 13.85 7.79
N LEU A 133 0.61 12.71 7.90
CA LEU A 133 -0.03 11.47 8.35
C LEU A 133 -0.18 11.43 9.87
N ARG A 134 -1.33 10.94 10.33
CA ARG A 134 -1.65 10.77 11.75
C ARG A 134 -2.02 9.32 12.10
N VAL A 135 -1.26 8.37 11.52
CA VAL A 135 -1.34 6.93 11.78
C VAL A 135 0.06 6.38 12.07
N SER A 136 0.16 5.37 12.93
CA SER A 136 1.43 4.65 13.17
C SER A 136 1.53 3.36 12.33
N ARG A 137 0.65 3.17 11.38
CA ARG A 137 0.43 1.96 10.57
C ARG A 137 1.72 1.43 9.96
N HIS A 138 2.43 0.52 10.66
CA HIS A 138 3.60 -0.15 10.11
C HIS A 138 3.23 -1.07 8.96
N ARG A 139 4.02 -1.02 7.89
CA ARG A 139 3.92 -1.92 6.75
C ARG A 139 5.31 -2.32 6.28
N LEU A 140 5.43 -3.57 5.91
CA LEU A 140 6.64 -4.17 5.39
C LEU A 140 6.59 -4.13 3.86
N PHE A 141 7.72 -3.82 3.23
CA PHE A 141 7.85 -3.77 1.77
C PHE A 141 9.08 -4.57 1.34
N GLU A 142 8.86 -5.71 0.71
CA GLU A 142 9.87 -6.49 0.01
C GLU A 142 10.03 -5.96 -1.41
N SER A 143 11.26 -5.90 -1.93
CA SER A 143 11.53 -5.48 -3.30
C SER A 143 12.84 -6.07 -3.79
N ASN A 144 12.98 -6.27 -5.11
CA ASN A 144 14.26 -6.51 -5.78
C ASN A 144 15.04 -5.22 -6.06
N VAL A 145 14.46 -4.06 -5.78
CA VAL A 145 15.10 -2.75 -5.84
C VAL A 145 15.49 -2.30 -4.44
N LEU A 146 16.64 -1.67 -4.29
CA LEU A 146 17.05 -1.07 -3.03
C LEU A 146 16.13 0.11 -2.69
N LEU A 147 15.32 -0.07 -1.64
CA LEU A 147 14.40 0.94 -1.13
C LEU A 147 14.90 1.50 0.20
N THR A 148 14.68 2.78 0.42
CA THR A 148 15.04 3.49 1.65
C THR A 148 13.83 4.19 2.28
N ALA A 149 13.85 4.34 3.60
CA ALA A 149 12.85 5.13 4.32
C ALA A 149 13.18 6.63 4.25
N PRO A 150 12.17 7.53 4.29
CA PRO A 150 12.41 8.98 4.27
C PRO A 150 13.11 9.47 5.54
N ARG A 151 12.87 8.82 6.66
CA ARG A 151 13.51 9.06 7.96
C ARG A 151 13.31 7.86 8.88
N PRO A 152 14.09 7.72 9.97
CA PRO A 152 13.88 6.65 10.95
C PRO A 152 12.50 6.72 11.63
N CYS A 153 11.92 5.55 11.92
CA CYS A 153 10.73 5.46 12.77
C CYS A 153 11.10 5.85 14.21
N PRO A 154 10.33 6.73 14.88
CA PRO A 154 10.62 7.09 16.26
C PRO A 154 10.41 5.87 17.18
N LYS A 155 11.26 5.73 18.20
CA LYS A 155 11.13 4.65 19.19
C LYS A 155 9.82 4.71 19.99
N ARG A 156 9.23 5.91 20.12
CA ARG A 156 7.92 6.13 20.77
C ARG A 156 7.01 6.83 19.78
N HIS A 157 5.89 6.18 19.49
CA HIS A 157 4.85 6.77 18.66
C HIS A 157 4.02 7.78 19.43
N PRO A 158 3.42 8.76 18.75
CA PRO A 158 2.46 9.66 19.34
C PRO A 158 1.27 8.90 19.95
N LEU A 159 0.59 9.55 20.89
CA LEU A 159 -0.60 8.99 21.53
C LEU A 159 -1.74 8.90 20.50
N HIS A 160 -2.45 7.78 20.54
CA HIS A 160 -3.60 7.54 19.70
C HIS A 160 -4.89 7.96 20.38
N PHE A 161 -5.80 8.51 19.58
CA PHE A 161 -7.17 8.75 19.98
C PHE A 161 -7.85 7.45 20.46
N THR A 162 -8.61 7.53 21.54
CA THR A 162 -9.38 6.42 22.06
C THR A 162 -10.67 6.88 22.73
N HIS A 163 -11.77 6.14 22.50
CA HIS A 163 -13.03 6.31 23.23
C HIS A 163 -13.02 5.63 24.61
N ASP A 164 -12.00 4.82 24.95
CA ASP A 164 -11.92 4.15 26.23
C ASP A 164 -11.61 5.15 27.34
N LYS A 165 -12.65 5.53 28.11
CA LYS A 165 -12.54 6.48 29.23
C LYS A 165 -11.54 6.03 30.30
N ARG A 166 -11.22 4.72 30.40
CA ARG A 166 -10.21 4.20 31.34
C ARG A 166 -8.79 4.53 30.90
N LYS A 167 -8.59 4.81 29.62
CA LYS A 167 -7.33 5.25 29.04
C LYS A 167 -7.25 6.78 28.86
N ALA A 168 -8.29 7.50 29.23
CA ALA A 168 -8.40 8.96 29.09
C ALA A 168 -7.48 9.77 30.02
N HIS A 169 -6.55 9.12 30.76
CA HIS A 169 -5.51 9.82 31.54
C HIS A 169 -4.55 10.66 30.67
N TYR A 170 -4.64 10.57 29.35
CA TYR A 170 -3.76 11.26 28.40
C TYR A 170 -4.37 12.55 27.80
N GLY A 171 -5.34 13.16 28.47
CA GLY A 171 -6.04 14.36 27.96
C GLY A 171 -7.10 14.01 26.93
N GLN A 172 -8.00 14.94 26.69
CA GLN A 172 -9.04 14.82 25.64
C GLN A 172 -8.41 15.09 24.27
N LEU A 173 -7.71 14.09 23.71
CA LEU A 173 -7.26 14.14 22.33
C LEU A 173 -8.49 13.91 21.45
N ASP A 174 -8.78 14.84 20.55
CA ASP A 174 -9.80 14.64 19.52
C ASP A 174 -9.26 13.86 18.33
N GLU A 175 -10.15 13.26 17.54
CA GLU A 175 -9.77 12.40 16.41
C GLU A 175 -9.15 13.16 15.22
N TRP A 176 -9.20 14.49 15.23
CA TRP A 176 -8.67 15.34 14.16
C TRP A 176 -7.26 15.85 14.42
N SER A 177 -6.85 15.88 15.67
CA SER A 177 -5.50 16.32 16.07
C SER A 177 -4.59 15.18 16.52
N ALA A 178 -5.17 14.09 17.03
CA ALA A 178 -4.44 12.93 17.51
C ALA A 178 -4.11 11.93 16.39
N PHE A 179 -3.18 11.04 16.68
CA PHE A 179 -3.00 9.82 15.87
C PHE A 179 -4.22 8.91 16.03
N VAL A 180 -4.64 8.28 14.95
CA VAL A 180 -5.79 7.36 14.95
C VAL A 180 -5.36 5.95 14.56
N THR A 181 -6.13 4.96 15.02
CA THR A 181 -5.98 3.56 14.62
C THR A 181 -7.00 3.25 13.54
N VAL A 182 -6.52 2.95 12.34
CA VAL A 182 -7.35 2.60 11.19
C VAL A 182 -7.28 1.08 10.97
N THR A 183 -8.19 0.36 11.63
CA THR A 183 -8.32 -1.10 11.54
C THR A 183 -9.79 -1.48 11.73
N GLY A 184 -10.15 -2.75 11.50
CA GLY A 184 -11.53 -3.23 11.72
C GLY A 184 -12.10 -2.98 13.12
N GLY A 185 -11.23 -2.86 14.13
CA GLY A 185 -11.58 -2.46 15.52
C GLY A 185 -11.25 -1.01 15.87
N GLY A 186 -10.92 -0.16 14.87
CA GLY A 186 -10.55 1.23 15.07
C GLY A 186 -11.69 2.09 15.59
N ASN A 187 -11.35 3.12 16.37
CA ASN A 187 -12.31 3.99 17.08
C ASN A 187 -12.55 5.34 16.40
N SER A 188 -11.87 5.62 15.27
CA SER A 188 -12.04 6.87 14.54
C SER A 188 -13.26 6.85 13.61
N SER A 189 -13.82 8.01 13.35
CA SER A 189 -14.79 8.18 12.27
C SER A 189 -14.13 7.88 10.92
N LYS A 190 -14.96 7.58 9.90
CA LYS A 190 -14.45 7.35 8.52
C LYS A 190 -13.69 8.59 8.02
N ALA A 191 -14.25 9.78 8.22
CA ALA A 191 -13.64 11.02 7.76
C ALA A 191 -12.30 11.32 8.45
N ALA A 192 -12.19 11.10 9.77
CA ALA A 192 -10.91 11.24 10.47
C ALA A 192 -9.87 10.21 10.04
N ALA A 193 -10.30 8.99 9.69
CA ALA A 193 -9.42 7.95 9.15
C ALA A 193 -8.91 8.30 7.75
N GLU A 194 -9.78 8.81 6.87
CA GLU A 194 -9.41 9.31 5.54
C GLU A 194 -8.35 10.42 5.65
N ASP A 195 -8.60 11.42 6.47
CA ASP A 195 -7.69 12.54 6.69
C ASP A 195 -6.35 12.09 7.29
N ALA A 196 -6.39 11.26 8.33
CA ALA A 196 -5.19 10.76 9.01
C ALA A 196 -4.28 9.89 8.11
N MET A 197 -4.85 9.25 7.09
CA MET A 197 -4.13 8.42 6.12
C MET A 197 -3.76 9.17 4.83
N GLY A 198 -4.17 10.44 4.68
CA GLY A 198 -3.99 11.19 3.43
C GLY A 198 -4.81 10.63 2.27
N ILE A 199 -5.97 10.03 2.55
CA ILE A 199 -6.89 9.49 1.55
C ILE A 199 -7.99 10.50 1.27
N PRO A 200 -8.30 10.80 0.00
CA PRO A 200 -9.35 11.74 -0.36
C PRO A 200 -10.71 11.38 0.26
N ALA A 201 -11.38 12.40 0.79
CA ALA A 201 -12.65 12.24 1.50
C ALA A 201 -13.76 11.63 0.62
N GLY A 202 -14.47 10.65 1.17
CA GLY A 202 -15.65 10.05 0.55
C GLY A 202 -15.35 9.00 -0.52
N TRP A 203 -14.09 8.76 -0.85
CA TRP A 203 -13.71 7.77 -1.86
C TRP A 203 -13.96 6.33 -1.39
N MET A 204 -13.28 5.92 -0.32
CA MET A 204 -13.29 4.52 0.13
C MET A 204 -14.47 4.17 1.02
N THR A 205 -14.78 2.90 1.11
CA THR A 205 -15.61 2.35 2.19
C THR A 205 -14.81 2.32 3.50
N LYS A 206 -15.48 2.09 4.64
CA LYS A 206 -14.76 1.90 5.91
C LYS A 206 -13.88 0.65 5.87
N ASP A 207 -14.34 -0.42 5.23
CA ASP A 207 -13.58 -1.66 5.08
C ASP A 207 -12.39 -1.47 4.14
N GLY A 208 -12.58 -0.72 3.05
CA GLY A 208 -11.50 -0.32 2.16
C GLY A 208 -10.41 0.47 2.90
N LEU A 209 -10.78 1.45 3.73
CA LEU A 209 -9.83 2.19 4.58
C LEU A 209 -9.07 1.30 5.56
N ASN A 210 -9.75 0.32 6.17
CA ASN A 210 -9.10 -0.61 7.10
C ASN A 210 -8.01 -1.46 6.42
N GLN A 211 -8.17 -1.73 5.13
CA GLN A 211 -7.22 -2.50 4.32
C GLN A 211 -6.21 -1.60 3.59
N ALA A 212 -6.53 -0.33 3.37
CA ALA A 212 -5.72 0.57 2.57
C ALA A 212 -4.31 0.78 3.14
N ILE A 213 -3.36 0.94 2.23
CA ILE A 213 -2.01 1.45 2.50
C ILE A 213 -2.09 2.98 2.36
N PRO A 214 -1.49 3.76 3.29
CA PRO A 214 -1.40 5.20 3.12
C PRO A 214 -0.71 5.56 1.80
N PRO A 215 -1.32 6.39 0.93
CA PRO A 215 -0.74 6.72 -0.37
C PRO A 215 0.68 7.28 -0.31
N ALA A 216 1.01 8.02 0.75
CA ALA A 216 2.35 8.58 0.93
C ALA A 216 3.46 7.50 0.99
N TYR A 217 3.15 6.27 1.43
CA TYR A 217 4.14 5.18 1.45
C TYR A 217 4.50 4.76 0.03
N THR A 218 3.49 4.49 -0.77
CA THR A 218 3.67 4.02 -2.14
C THR A 218 4.04 5.14 -3.11
N GLU A 219 3.73 6.39 -2.81
CA GLU A 219 4.30 7.54 -3.51
C GLU A 219 5.81 7.63 -3.30
N TRP A 220 6.28 7.50 -2.04
CA TRP A 220 7.70 7.48 -1.71
C TRP A 220 8.45 6.32 -2.38
N ILE A 221 7.89 5.12 -2.29
CA ILE A 221 8.44 3.92 -2.93
C ILE A 221 8.41 4.05 -4.46
N GLY A 222 7.29 4.51 -5.02
CA GLY A 222 7.11 4.66 -6.46
C GLY A 222 8.12 5.63 -7.10
N ARG A 223 8.49 6.72 -6.42
CA ARG A 223 9.54 7.62 -6.89
C ARG A 223 10.90 6.91 -7.01
N GLN A 224 11.29 6.11 -6.00
CA GLN A 224 12.53 5.34 -6.02
C GLN A 224 12.50 4.24 -7.10
N LEU A 225 11.35 3.58 -7.27
CA LEU A 225 11.14 2.58 -8.31
C LEU A 225 11.27 3.21 -9.71
N ALA A 226 10.67 4.38 -9.95
CA ALA A 226 10.78 5.09 -11.22
C ALA A 226 12.23 5.50 -11.54
N GLU A 227 12.97 5.99 -10.55
CA GLU A 227 14.39 6.32 -10.68
C GLU A 227 15.22 5.09 -11.07
N HIS A 228 14.96 3.94 -10.43
CA HIS A 228 15.63 2.68 -10.74
C HIS A 228 15.35 2.22 -12.18
N ILE A 229 14.09 2.21 -12.62
CA ILE A 229 13.69 1.82 -13.98
C ILE A 229 14.39 2.69 -15.03
N VAL A 230 14.52 4.00 -14.78
CA VAL A 230 15.24 4.92 -15.70
C VAL A 230 16.71 4.57 -15.74
N ALA A 231 17.35 4.32 -14.61
CA ALA A 231 18.77 3.99 -14.52
C ALA A 231 19.10 2.68 -15.27
N GLU A 232 18.30 1.63 -15.10
CA GLU A 232 18.50 0.35 -15.82
C GLU A 232 18.40 0.50 -17.32
N ARG A 233 17.44 1.25 -17.86
CA ARG A 233 17.30 1.49 -19.31
C ARG A 233 18.47 2.27 -19.88
N THR A 234 19.01 3.21 -19.11
CA THR A 234 20.19 3.98 -19.53
C THR A 234 21.41 3.08 -19.68
N VAL A 235 21.57 2.08 -18.79
CA VAL A 235 22.67 1.12 -18.84
C VAL A 235 22.51 0.10 -19.97
N THR A 236 21.28 -0.33 -20.25
CA THR A 236 20.97 -1.37 -21.26
C THR A 236 20.80 -0.81 -22.68
N GLY A 237 20.80 0.52 -22.86
CA GLY A 237 20.68 1.18 -24.17
C GLY A 237 19.30 1.03 -24.83
N VAL A 238 18.27 0.64 -24.06
CA VAL A 238 16.89 0.57 -24.56
C VAL A 238 16.30 1.98 -24.58
N PRO A 239 15.79 2.49 -25.75
CA PRO A 239 15.17 3.82 -25.83
C PRO A 239 13.96 3.95 -24.89
N ALA A 240 13.74 5.17 -24.42
CA ALA A 240 12.63 5.53 -23.53
C ALA A 240 11.27 5.42 -24.22
#